data_db702162b3f64eecfad6998488e7e9f2
#
_entry.id   db702162b3f64eecfad6998488e7e9f2
#
_cell.length_a   1.000
_cell.length_b   1.000
_cell.length_c   1.000
_cell.angle_alpha   90.00
_cell.angle_beta   90.00
_cell.angle_gamma   90.00
#
_symmetry.space_group_name_H-M   'P 1'
#
loop_
_entity.id
_entity.type
_entity.pdbx_description
1 polymer ?
#
loop_
_entity_poly.entity_id
_entity_poly.type
_entity_poly.pdbx_seq_one_letter_code
_entity_poly.pdbx_strand_id
1 'polypeptide(L)'
;MSYLQEMAPVAPSEMEALLAQATSHRLATLLGEKPEVKVQILAENESEETLIIPGSAMRLLVHILSEMAQGNAVVLTPIHAELSTQQAADILNVS
;
A
#
# COMPACT_ATOMS: atom_id res chain seq x y z
N MET A 1 -10.58 8.43 -14.00
CA MET A 1 -9.31 9.11 -14.05
C MET A 1 -8.22 8.16 -14.47
N SER A 2 -7.48 8.51 -15.46
CA SER A 2 -6.59 7.55 -16.08
C SER A 2 -5.12 7.69 -15.70
N TYR A 3 -4.75 8.74 -14.97
CA TYR A 3 -3.34 8.93 -14.71
C TYR A 3 -2.76 7.80 -13.85
N LEU A 4 -3.56 7.16 -13.02
CA LEU A 4 -3.09 6.02 -12.25
C LEU A 4 -2.81 4.82 -13.13
N GLN A 5 -3.53 4.70 -14.24
CA GLN A 5 -3.33 3.58 -15.15
C GLN A 5 -2.07 3.76 -15.99
N GLU A 6 -1.55 4.97 -16.03
CA GLU A 6 -0.36 5.27 -16.81
C GLU A 6 0.86 5.43 -15.94
N MET A 7 0.75 4.97 -14.70
CA MET A 7 1.84 5.08 -13.77
C MET A 7 3.00 4.20 -14.22
N ALA A 8 4.15 4.81 -14.35
CA ALA A 8 5.35 4.05 -14.70
C ALA A 8 5.80 3.22 -13.50
N PRO A 9 6.51 2.13 -13.75
CA PRO A 9 7.07 1.37 -12.63
C PRO A 9 8.02 2.24 -11.81
N VAL A 10 7.97 2.05 -10.51
CA VAL A 10 8.83 2.77 -9.59
C VAL A 10 9.96 1.83 -9.19
N ALA A 11 11.17 2.15 -9.64
CA ALA A 11 12.34 1.38 -9.30
C ALA A 11 13.03 2.04 -8.10
N PRO A 12 13.31 1.29 -7.04
CA PRO A 12 13.90 1.89 -5.86
C PRO A 12 15.38 2.20 -6.08
N SER A 13 15.84 3.30 -5.50
CA SER A 13 17.26 3.55 -5.39
C SER A 13 17.81 2.63 -4.29
N GLU A 14 19.16 2.58 -4.18
CA GLU A 14 19.75 1.79 -3.10
C GLU A 14 19.31 2.29 -1.74
N MET A 15 19.24 3.61 -1.58
CA MET A 15 18.79 4.17 -0.32
C MET A 15 17.35 3.79 -0.02
N GLU A 16 16.51 3.83 -1.04
CA GLU A 16 15.11 3.48 -0.85
C GLU A 16 14.96 2.00 -0.53
N ALA A 17 15.76 1.16 -1.14
CA ALA A 17 15.71 -0.26 -0.84
C ALA A 17 16.12 -0.53 0.60
N LEU A 18 17.15 0.15 1.07
CA LEU A 18 17.58 -0.01 2.46
C LEU A 18 16.52 0.50 3.43
N LEU A 19 15.92 1.62 3.11
CA LEU A 19 14.84 2.16 3.93
C LEU A 19 13.65 1.21 3.97
N ALA A 20 13.32 0.64 2.83
CA ALA A 20 12.22 -0.31 2.75
C ALA A 20 12.52 -1.56 3.57
N GLN A 21 13.78 -2.02 3.56
CA GLN A 21 14.18 -3.16 4.36
C GLN A 21 13.96 -2.89 5.84
N ALA A 22 14.37 -1.71 6.28
CA ALA A 22 14.26 -1.36 7.69
C ALA A 22 12.82 -1.20 8.12
N THR A 23 11.95 -0.78 7.21
CA THR A 23 10.59 -0.39 7.54
C THR A 23 9.58 -1.52 7.37
N SER A 24 9.75 -2.31 6.31
CA SER A 24 8.69 -3.28 5.95
C SER A 24 8.40 -4.27 7.06
N HIS A 25 9.44 -4.80 7.66
CA HIS A 25 9.26 -5.81 8.70
C HIS A 25 8.61 -5.22 9.95
N ARG A 26 9.06 -4.05 10.34
CA ARG A 26 8.49 -3.41 11.52
C ARG A 26 7.04 -3.03 11.30
N LEU A 27 6.74 -2.51 10.11
CA LEU A 27 5.38 -2.12 9.79
C LEU A 27 4.47 -3.34 9.76
N ALA A 28 4.92 -4.43 9.18
CA ALA A 28 4.13 -5.65 9.14
C ALA A 28 3.81 -6.13 10.56
N THR A 29 4.80 -6.06 11.44
CA THR A 29 4.60 -6.49 12.82
C THR A 29 3.58 -5.62 13.54
N LEU A 30 3.64 -4.32 13.31
CA LEU A 30 2.73 -3.39 13.98
C LEU A 30 1.31 -3.49 13.44
N LEU A 31 1.16 -3.78 12.16
CA LEU A 31 -0.16 -3.81 11.55
C LEU A 31 -0.98 -5.01 11.98
N GLY A 32 -0.36 -6.18 12.02
CA GLY A 32 -1.11 -7.39 12.29
C GLY A 32 -2.26 -7.52 11.31
N GLU A 33 -3.44 -7.86 11.82
CA GLU A 33 -4.62 -8.01 11.00
C GLU A 33 -5.71 -7.02 11.33
N LYS A 34 -5.29 -5.86 11.80
CA LYS A 34 -6.26 -4.83 12.16
C LYS A 34 -7.03 -4.37 10.95
N PRO A 35 -8.34 -4.17 11.09
CA PRO A 35 -9.13 -3.67 9.96
C PRO A 35 -8.86 -2.20 9.66
N GLU A 36 -8.46 -1.44 10.65
CA GLU A 36 -8.14 -0.03 10.50
C GLU A 36 -6.88 0.28 11.28
N VAL A 37 -6.10 1.20 10.75
CA VAL A 37 -4.84 1.57 11.36
C VAL A 37 -4.78 3.08 11.49
N LYS A 38 -4.39 3.55 12.66
CA LYS A 38 -4.14 4.97 12.87
C LYS A 38 -2.71 5.27 12.48
N VAL A 39 -2.54 6.25 11.61
CA VAL A 39 -1.23 6.66 11.14
C VAL A 39 -1.06 8.13 11.48
N GLN A 40 0.03 8.45 12.13
CA GLN A 40 0.33 9.82 12.46
C GLN A 40 1.42 10.32 11.54
N ILE A 41 1.13 11.42 10.87
CA ILE A 41 2.07 12.02 9.94
C ILE A 41 2.63 13.27 10.56
N LEU A 42 3.96 13.32 10.60
CA LEU A 42 4.67 14.46 11.14
C LEU A 42 5.23 15.25 9.97
N ALA A 43 4.74 16.49 9.84
CA ALA A 43 5.23 17.35 8.77
C ALA A 43 6.35 18.23 9.28
N GLU A 44 7.13 18.74 8.35
CA GLU A 44 8.31 19.53 8.71
C GLU A 44 7.93 20.81 9.42
N ASN A 45 6.72 21.30 9.21
CA ASN A 45 6.26 22.52 9.90
C ASN A 45 5.71 22.22 11.28
N GLU A 46 6.05 21.05 11.81
CA GLU A 46 5.67 20.61 13.15
C GLU A 46 4.18 20.35 13.31
N SER A 47 3.43 20.34 12.24
CA SER A 47 2.04 19.94 12.36
C SER A 47 1.98 18.42 12.36
N GLU A 48 1.02 17.91 13.12
CA GLU A 48 0.79 16.47 13.21
C GLU A 48 -0.63 16.19 12.79
N GLU A 49 -0.81 15.13 12.04
CA GLU A 49 -2.14 14.77 11.62
C GLU A 49 -2.30 13.28 11.76
N THR A 50 -3.41 12.88 12.35
CA THR A 50 -3.70 11.45 12.50
C THR A 50 -4.74 11.07 11.46
N LEU A 51 -4.40 10.04 10.70
CA LEU A 51 -5.28 9.55 9.65
C LEU A 51 -5.65 8.11 9.95
N ILE A 52 -6.83 7.74 9.55
CA ILE A 52 -7.27 6.36 9.69
C ILE A 52 -7.26 5.75 8.30
N ILE A 53 -6.50 4.68 8.16
CA ILE A 53 -6.28 4.04 6.87
C ILE A 53 -6.75 2.60 6.96
N PRO A 54 -7.45 2.11 5.94
CA PRO A 54 -7.84 0.69 5.97
C PRO A 54 -6.63 -0.21 6.14
N GLY A 55 -6.79 -1.22 6.97
CA GLY A 55 -5.70 -2.15 7.21
C GLY A 55 -5.25 -2.84 5.93
N SER A 56 -6.18 -3.12 5.03
CA SER A 56 -5.82 -3.76 3.76
C SER A 56 -4.90 -2.87 2.93
N ALA A 57 -5.13 -1.56 2.95
CA ALA A 57 -4.25 -0.64 2.22
C ALA A 57 -2.86 -0.62 2.85
N MET A 58 -2.80 -0.67 4.16
CA MET A 58 -1.51 -0.69 4.82
C MET A 58 -0.76 -1.98 4.57
N ARG A 59 -1.46 -3.10 4.51
CA ARG A 59 -0.83 -4.38 4.19
C ARG A 59 -0.32 -4.39 2.75
N LEU A 60 -1.04 -3.73 1.86
CA LEU A 60 -0.54 -3.57 0.50
C LEU A 60 0.75 -2.75 0.49
N LEU A 61 0.79 -1.71 1.31
CA LEU A 61 2.02 -0.91 1.43
C LEU A 61 3.19 -1.78 1.90
N VAL A 62 2.95 -2.68 2.83
CA VAL A 62 4.00 -3.60 3.29
C VAL A 62 4.50 -4.45 2.14
N HIS A 63 3.59 -4.93 1.29
CA HIS A 63 4.01 -5.71 0.12
C HIS A 63 4.89 -4.87 -0.81
N ILE A 64 4.49 -3.63 -1.03
CA ILE A 64 5.28 -2.73 -1.86
C ILE A 64 6.67 -2.54 -1.28
N LEU A 65 6.73 -2.29 0.03
CA LEU A 65 8.00 -2.10 0.69
C LEU A 65 8.87 -3.35 0.63
N SER A 66 8.25 -4.52 0.74
CA SER A 66 8.99 -5.78 0.65
C SER A 66 9.64 -5.95 -0.71
N GLU A 67 8.91 -5.61 -1.78
CA GLU A 67 9.47 -5.70 -3.11
C GLU A 67 10.60 -4.70 -3.31
N MET A 68 10.40 -3.49 -2.84
CA MET A 68 11.43 -2.47 -2.95
C MET A 68 12.67 -2.85 -2.15
N ALA A 69 12.47 -3.52 -1.02
CA ALA A 69 13.60 -3.97 -0.20
C ALA A 69 14.48 -4.96 -0.95
N GLN A 70 13.90 -5.68 -1.90
CA GLN A 70 14.64 -6.62 -2.72
C GLN A 70 15.20 -5.99 -3.98
N GLY A 71 14.97 -4.68 -4.15
CA GLY A 71 15.45 -3.98 -5.32
C GLY A 71 14.52 -4.10 -6.52
N ASN A 72 13.34 -4.65 -6.33
CA ASN A 72 12.40 -4.84 -7.42
C ASN A 72 11.63 -3.57 -7.71
N ALA A 73 11.34 -3.34 -8.99
CA ALA A 73 10.46 -2.25 -9.39
C ALA A 73 9.03 -2.66 -9.10
N VAL A 74 8.20 -1.67 -8.77
CA VAL A 74 6.82 -1.90 -8.41
C VAL A 74 5.94 -1.03 -9.28
N VAL A 75 4.84 -1.61 -9.76
CA VAL A 75 3.84 -0.87 -10.51
C VAL A 75 2.48 -1.19 -9.90
N LEU A 76 1.67 -0.17 -9.74
CA LEU A 76 0.30 -0.33 -9.28
C LEU A 76 -0.62 -0.22 -10.47
N THR A 77 -1.44 -1.24 -10.65
CA THR A 77 -2.43 -1.24 -11.71
C THR A 77 -3.80 -1.29 -11.06
N PRO A 78 -4.53 -0.18 -11.06
CA PRO A 78 -5.85 -0.22 -10.46
C PRO A 78 -6.79 -1.06 -11.30
N ILE A 79 -7.52 -1.90 -10.62
CA ILE A 79 -8.60 -2.64 -11.25
C ILE A 79 -9.85 -1.84 -10.97
N HIS A 80 -10.63 -1.58 -12.01
CA HIS A 80 -11.82 -0.76 -11.83
C HIS A 80 -12.70 -1.34 -10.76
N ALA A 81 -12.82 -0.57 -9.70
CA ALA A 81 -13.62 -0.99 -8.57
C ALA A 81 -15.09 -0.75 -8.82
N GLU A 82 -15.45 -0.42 -10.03
CA GLU A 82 -16.85 -0.28 -10.39
C GLU A 82 -17.48 -1.62 -10.61
N LEU A 83 -17.01 -2.57 -9.90
CA LEU A 83 -17.73 -3.82 -9.86
C LEU A 83 -19.09 -3.51 -9.30
N SER A 84 -20.10 -3.78 -10.08
CA SER A 84 -21.44 -3.66 -9.55
C SER A 84 -21.56 -4.65 -8.41
N THR A 85 -22.55 -4.42 -7.57
CA THR A 85 -22.79 -5.34 -6.47
C THR A 85 -22.92 -6.76 -7.00
N GLN A 86 -23.57 -6.89 -8.14
CA GLN A 86 -23.77 -8.19 -8.73
C GLN A 86 -22.45 -8.83 -9.16
N GLN A 87 -21.58 -8.04 -9.76
CA GLN A 87 -20.28 -8.56 -10.17
C GLN A 87 -19.47 -8.99 -8.97
N ALA A 88 -19.51 -8.21 -7.92
CA ALA A 88 -18.80 -8.59 -6.70
C ALA A 88 -19.34 -9.90 -6.15
N ALA A 89 -20.65 -10.07 -6.17
CA ALA A 89 -21.27 -11.30 -5.68
C ALA A 89 -20.86 -12.47 -6.55
N ASP A 90 -20.80 -12.25 -7.87
CA ASP A 90 -20.39 -13.32 -8.77
C ASP A 90 -18.97 -13.77 -8.50
N ILE A 91 -18.10 -12.82 -8.23
CA ILE A 91 -16.71 -13.16 -7.92
C ILE A 91 -16.65 -13.98 -6.64
N LEU A 92 -17.42 -13.60 -5.65
CA LEU A 92 -17.43 -14.32 -4.39
C LEU A 92 -18.06 -15.70 -4.53
N ASN A 93 -18.97 -15.85 -5.47
CA ASN A 93 -19.67 -17.12 -5.66
C ASN A 93 -18.94 -18.07 -6.56
N VAL A 94 -17.91 -17.63 -7.20
CA VAL A 94 -17.14 -18.48 -8.09
C VAL A 94 -16.19 -19.31 -7.27
N SER A 95 -16.53 -19.83 -6.31
CA SER A 95 -15.62 -20.63 -5.51
C SER A 95 -15.85 -22.11 -5.77
#